data_456be70995faf8904eeaa29460d8ff23
#
_entry.id   456be70995faf8904eeaa29460d8ff23
#
_cell.length_a   1.000
_cell.length_b   1.000
_cell.length_c   1.000
_cell.angle_alpha   90.00
_cell.angle_beta   90.00
_cell.angle_gamma   90.00
#
_symmetry.space_group_name_H-M   'P 1'
#
loop_
_entity.id
_entity.type
_entity.pdbx_description
1 polymer ?
#
loop_
_entity_poly.entity_id
_entity_poly.type
_entity_poly.pdbx_seq_one_letter_code
_entity_poly.pdbx_strand_id
1 'polypeptide(L)'
;MSWKVYELICNIFLEGDDEEYIFAHAFLTLEWNLMSRSENVVDCHAENLLWTEDALGFHFPHTKTDQLGKRSDAIWHVYATPNSPSTCCHLALACYLFANPGILLNNDSSRGPNKLFPGSNQYERFMKVFHRVMRNNEEAFQRVGVKPGDLGSHSTRKGACSLAASGSTVSPPIVSICLRAMWSMGGIKERYLHFENAGDQYLGRVVAGLDCNEYLFAVSPPYFDLSTVANEEETEKTIDELVARYLVGGNVCPPRLFVIFRYLFASLCYHSEFLSKKLHPKNKLQASPFFTSIPKNVQGLATIKFPWNSTKYTPPFTGLPPHVSLLSKIEGLTHQIDKMKCDFLSEMNEALDKRGVGSESFFCTKTIQESIEHKFDSFAVNLFAKLSLNSHHPHTFVNTSTNLLLRSDHSMVAVQDTALCFQEDEKTQYSLFVGKEGIMRRLPDDYVFPCMTFALFISYWFCGDKSKNLVPICVIDRKDVKLKGQKNVLSKMKKLMNLVEVAAKREGVWKGSKHYRSDVQSCNELSMSVQRYFSYPTKNDHVRRFDQLSWKTYINMFRDHGGVFACDMEGQGQG
;
A
#
# COMPACT_ATOMS: atom_id res chain seq x y z
N MET A 1 -8.29 -11.03 7.01
CA MET A 1 -6.99 -11.62 6.61
C MET A 1 -5.92 -10.53 6.66
N SER A 2 -4.87 -10.69 7.46
CA SER A 2 -3.71 -9.78 7.44
C SER A 2 -2.74 -10.19 6.32
N TRP A 3 -1.74 -9.33 6.00
CA TRP A 3 -0.69 -9.67 5.04
C TRP A 3 0.04 -10.97 5.42
N LYS A 4 0.44 -11.12 6.70
CA LYS A 4 1.12 -12.33 7.19
C LYS A 4 0.30 -13.61 6.98
N VAL A 5 -1.02 -13.53 7.14
CA VAL A 5 -1.92 -14.67 6.91
C VAL A 5 -2.06 -14.97 5.42
N TYR A 6 -2.15 -13.94 4.58
CA TYR A 6 -2.16 -14.09 3.13
C TYR A 6 -0.87 -14.76 2.63
N GLU A 7 0.29 -14.28 3.07
CA GLU A 7 1.59 -14.84 2.75
C GLU A 7 1.74 -16.30 3.21
N LEU A 8 1.28 -16.61 4.44
CA LEU A 8 1.26 -17.98 4.94
C LEU A 8 0.45 -18.91 4.03
N ILE A 9 -0.75 -18.50 3.60
CA ILE A 9 -1.59 -19.31 2.72
C ILE A 9 -0.92 -19.50 1.34
N CYS A 10 -0.33 -18.45 0.79
CA CYS A 10 0.40 -18.52 -0.48
C CYS A 10 1.57 -19.51 -0.41
N ASN A 11 2.34 -19.50 0.69
CA ASN A 11 3.42 -20.45 0.91
C ASN A 11 2.90 -21.89 1.01
N ILE A 12 1.81 -22.13 1.74
CA ILE A 12 1.20 -23.46 1.86
C ILE A 12 0.73 -23.96 0.48
N PHE A 13 0.11 -23.11 -0.34
CA PHE A 13 -0.30 -23.48 -1.69
C PHE A 13 0.87 -23.81 -2.60
N LEU A 14 1.99 -23.13 -2.44
CA LEU A 14 3.18 -23.35 -3.24
C LEU A 14 3.92 -24.65 -2.86
N GLU A 15 4.05 -24.91 -1.56
CA GLU A 15 4.84 -26.02 -0.99
C GLU A 15 4.03 -27.30 -0.79
N GLY A 16 2.72 -27.25 -0.89
CA GLY A 16 1.84 -28.38 -0.58
C GLY A 16 1.70 -29.40 -1.74
N ASP A 17 1.25 -30.60 -1.37
CA ASP A 17 1.16 -31.77 -2.26
C ASP A 17 -0.20 -31.94 -2.98
N ASP A 18 -1.14 -31.01 -2.76
CA ASP A 18 -2.48 -31.07 -3.34
C ASP A 18 -2.47 -30.49 -4.76
N GLU A 19 -2.99 -31.24 -5.71
CA GLU A 19 -3.09 -30.81 -7.12
C GLU A 19 -3.94 -29.54 -7.31
N GLU A 20 -4.88 -29.30 -6.40
CA GLU A 20 -5.75 -28.12 -6.43
C GLU A 20 -5.03 -26.84 -5.99
N TYR A 21 -3.87 -26.95 -5.35
CA TYR A 21 -3.18 -25.79 -4.79
C TYR A 21 -2.68 -24.82 -5.87
N ILE A 22 -2.28 -25.31 -7.02
CA ILE A 22 -1.86 -24.43 -8.13
C ILE A 22 -3.01 -23.55 -8.63
N PHE A 23 -4.23 -24.11 -8.67
CA PHE A 23 -5.45 -23.36 -8.97
C PHE A 23 -5.76 -22.36 -7.84
N ALA A 24 -5.77 -22.83 -6.59
CA ALA A 24 -6.14 -22.02 -5.43
C ALA A 24 -5.15 -20.88 -5.20
N HIS A 25 -3.86 -21.08 -5.48
CA HIS A 25 -2.83 -20.06 -5.41
C HIS A 25 -3.06 -18.94 -6.43
N ALA A 26 -3.30 -19.29 -7.69
CA ALA A 26 -3.62 -18.32 -8.74
C ALA A 26 -4.92 -17.56 -8.43
N PHE A 27 -5.95 -18.27 -7.94
CA PHE A 27 -7.23 -17.66 -7.58
C PHE A 27 -7.09 -16.67 -6.42
N LEU A 28 -6.41 -17.08 -5.33
CA LEU A 28 -6.22 -16.24 -4.13
C LEU A 28 -5.40 -14.99 -4.43
N THR A 29 -4.26 -15.16 -5.14
CA THR A 29 -3.38 -14.03 -5.47
C THR A 29 -4.07 -13.03 -6.39
N LEU A 30 -4.88 -13.50 -7.32
CA LEU A 30 -5.67 -12.66 -8.19
C LEU A 30 -6.79 -11.92 -7.44
N GLU A 31 -7.55 -12.63 -6.58
CA GLU A 31 -8.60 -12.02 -5.75
C GLU A 31 -8.05 -10.93 -4.84
N TRP A 32 -6.89 -11.18 -4.22
CA TRP A 32 -6.19 -10.22 -3.38
C TRP A 32 -5.77 -8.97 -4.16
N ASN A 33 -5.05 -9.16 -5.26
CA ASN A 33 -4.53 -8.05 -6.06
C ASN A 33 -5.64 -7.22 -6.72
N LEU A 34 -6.71 -7.83 -7.18
CA LEU A 34 -7.86 -7.11 -7.73
C LEU A 34 -8.73 -6.42 -6.67
N MET A 35 -8.53 -6.71 -5.38
CA MET A 35 -9.42 -6.28 -4.29
C MET A 35 -10.89 -6.60 -4.60
N SER A 36 -11.13 -7.63 -5.39
CA SER A 36 -12.43 -7.93 -5.96
C SER A 36 -13.25 -8.91 -5.11
N ARG A 37 -14.48 -9.16 -5.48
CA ARG A 37 -15.24 -10.31 -5.00
C ARG A 37 -14.81 -11.55 -5.77
N SER A 38 -14.90 -12.72 -5.14
CA SER A 38 -14.61 -14.01 -5.80
C SER A 38 -15.41 -14.22 -7.08
N GLU A 39 -16.65 -13.71 -7.12
CA GLU A 39 -17.51 -13.74 -8.31
C GLU A 39 -16.84 -13.08 -9.53
N ASN A 40 -16.17 -11.93 -9.32
CA ASN A 40 -15.47 -11.25 -10.40
C ASN A 40 -14.25 -12.05 -10.90
N VAL A 41 -13.57 -12.76 -10.00
CA VAL A 41 -12.44 -13.63 -10.35
C VAL A 41 -12.92 -14.85 -11.15
N VAL A 42 -14.06 -15.44 -10.74
CA VAL A 42 -14.69 -16.55 -11.48
C VAL A 42 -15.09 -16.13 -12.89
N ASP A 43 -15.52 -14.89 -13.06
CA ASP A 43 -15.97 -14.34 -14.34
C ASP A 43 -14.85 -13.65 -15.14
N CYS A 44 -13.59 -13.84 -14.77
CA CYS A 44 -12.46 -13.40 -15.59
C CYS A 44 -12.34 -14.23 -16.87
N HIS A 45 -12.31 -13.54 -17.99
CA HIS A 45 -12.16 -14.11 -19.32
C HIS A 45 -10.86 -13.65 -19.99
N ALA A 46 -10.41 -14.37 -20.99
CA ALA A 46 -9.27 -13.97 -21.81
C ALA A 46 -9.41 -12.55 -22.38
N GLU A 47 -10.66 -12.15 -22.67
CA GLU A 47 -10.98 -10.82 -23.20
C GLU A 47 -10.80 -9.70 -22.17
N ASN A 48 -10.83 -10.02 -20.88
CA ASN A 48 -10.62 -9.06 -19.81
C ASN A 48 -9.14 -8.77 -19.55
N LEU A 49 -8.23 -9.57 -20.13
CA LEU A 49 -6.79 -9.46 -19.92
C LEU A 49 -6.15 -8.57 -20.96
N LEU A 50 -5.28 -7.67 -20.53
CA LEU A 50 -4.42 -6.86 -21.39
C LEU A 50 -3.09 -6.61 -20.68
N TRP A 51 -2.07 -6.28 -21.45
CA TRP A 51 -0.81 -5.82 -20.90
C TRP A 51 -0.75 -4.30 -20.98
N THR A 52 -0.48 -3.64 -19.87
CA THR A 52 -0.36 -2.18 -19.78
C THR A 52 1.03 -1.84 -19.28
N GLU A 53 1.87 -1.30 -20.15
CA GLU A 53 3.20 -0.81 -19.78
C GLU A 53 4.02 -1.84 -18.98
N ASP A 54 3.89 -1.88 -17.64
CA ASP A 54 4.62 -2.78 -16.75
C ASP A 54 3.70 -3.62 -15.82
N ALA A 55 2.44 -3.70 -16.14
CA ALA A 55 1.45 -4.41 -15.33
C ALA A 55 0.50 -5.27 -16.15
N LEU A 56 0.00 -6.33 -15.55
CA LEU A 56 -1.13 -7.09 -16.07
C LEU A 56 -2.42 -6.33 -15.78
N GLY A 57 -3.11 -5.88 -16.82
CA GLY A 57 -4.37 -5.16 -16.73
C GLY A 57 -5.57 -6.10 -16.75
N PHE A 58 -6.56 -5.79 -15.92
CA PHE A 58 -7.87 -6.43 -15.91
C PHE A 58 -8.95 -5.41 -16.21
N HIS A 59 -9.78 -5.70 -17.19
CA HIS A 59 -10.92 -4.90 -17.57
C HIS A 59 -12.21 -5.64 -17.28
N PHE A 60 -13.11 -5.02 -16.50
CA PHE A 60 -14.42 -5.60 -16.16
C PHE A 60 -15.53 -4.77 -16.82
N PRO A 61 -16.09 -5.20 -17.97
CA PRO A 61 -17.13 -4.45 -18.68
C PRO A 61 -18.40 -4.29 -17.84
N HIS A 62 -18.69 -5.25 -16.97
CA HIS A 62 -19.86 -5.24 -16.07
C HIS A 62 -19.47 -5.76 -14.70
N THR A 63 -20.03 -5.15 -13.65
CA THR A 63 -19.87 -5.62 -12.28
C THR A 63 -21.20 -5.55 -11.54
N LYS A 64 -21.33 -6.22 -10.40
CA LYS A 64 -22.57 -6.20 -9.58
C LYS A 64 -23.03 -4.79 -9.22
N THR A 65 -22.11 -3.85 -9.07
CA THR A 65 -22.37 -2.46 -8.71
C THR A 65 -22.39 -1.52 -9.92
N ASP A 66 -22.00 -2.00 -11.10
CA ASP A 66 -22.02 -1.27 -12.36
C ASP A 66 -22.53 -2.16 -13.50
N GLN A 67 -23.81 -2.50 -13.43
CA GLN A 67 -24.48 -3.33 -14.44
C GLN A 67 -24.66 -2.60 -15.78
N LEU A 68 -24.58 -1.27 -15.77
CA LEU A 68 -24.72 -0.43 -16.97
C LEU A 68 -23.37 -0.14 -17.65
N GLY A 69 -22.25 -0.64 -17.09
CA GLY A 69 -20.92 -0.46 -17.67
C GLY A 69 -20.45 1.01 -17.69
N LYS A 70 -20.90 1.85 -16.76
CA LYS A 70 -20.49 3.28 -16.69
C LYS A 70 -19.00 3.47 -16.40
N ARG A 71 -18.33 2.43 -15.90
CA ARG A 71 -16.89 2.37 -15.61
C ARG A 71 -16.18 1.42 -16.56
N SER A 72 -16.72 1.26 -17.77
CA SER A 72 -16.21 0.30 -18.77
C SER A 72 -14.76 0.53 -19.16
N ASP A 73 -14.22 1.76 -18.98
CA ASP A 73 -12.84 2.10 -19.36
C ASP A 73 -11.82 1.89 -18.22
N ALA A 74 -12.27 1.49 -17.04
CA ALA A 74 -11.40 1.27 -15.89
C ALA A 74 -10.56 -0.01 -16.06
N ILE A 75 -9.26 0.12 -15.84
CA ILE A 75 -8.30 -0.99 -15.88
C ILE A 75 -7.70 -1.16 -14.49
N TRP A 76 -7.80 -2.35 -13.92
CA TRP A 76 -7.14 -2.71 -12.66
C TRP A 76 -5.74 -3.24 -12.95
N HIS A 77 -4.71 -2.53 -12.49
CA HIS A 77 -3.31 -2.88 -12.71
C HIS A 77 -2.81 -3.85 -11.64
N VAL A 78 -2.38 -5.03 -12.04
CA VAL A 78 -1.79 -6.05 -11.17
C VAL A 78 -0.29 -6.11 -11.46
N TYR A 79 0.52 -5.85 -10.43
CA TYR A 79 1.97 -5.79 -10.54
C TYR A 79 2.64 -7.09 -10.10
N ALA A 80 3.78 -7.37 -10.69
CA ALA A 80 4.65 -8.45 -10.22
C ALA A 80 5.38 -8.04 -8.95
N THR A 81 5.67 -9.02 -8.09
CA THR A 81 6.48 -8.89 -6.89
C THR A 81 7.65 -9.87 -6.93
N PRO A 82 8.68 -9.61 -7.75
CA PRO A 82 9.76 -10.57 -7.96
C PRO A 82 10.53 -10.92 -6.68
N ASN A 83 10.59 -10.00 -5.71
CA ASN A 83 11.28 -10.20 -4.45
C ASN A 83 10.46 -11.03 -3.43
N SER A 84 9.18 -11.26 -3.70
CA SER A 84 8.27 -12.07 -2.87
C SER A 84 7.50 -13.07 -3.74
N PRO A 85 8.19 -14.06 -4.32
CA PRO A 85 7.64 -14.92 -5.36
C PRO A 85 6.41 -15.71 -4.91
N SER A 86 6.30 -16.10 -3.64
CA SER A 86 5.13 -16.84 -3.13
C SER A 86 3.85 -16.02 -3.17
N THR A 87 3.92 -14.70 -3.03
CA THR A 87 2.75 -13.79 -3.09
C THR A 87 2.57 -13.13 -4.44
N CYS A 88 3.49 -13.38 -5.39
CA CYS A 88 3.49 -12.77 -6.71
C CYS A 88 2.35 -13.34 -7.58
N CYS A 89 1.37 -12.47 -7.91
CA CYS A 89 0.25 -12.86 -8.75
C CYS A 89 0.68 -13.28 -10.16
N HIS A 90 1.69 -12.61 -10.76
CA HIS A 90 2.22 -12.97 -12.07
C HIS A 90 2.80 -14.39 -12.05
N LEU A 91 3.59 -14.73 -11.03
CA LEU A 91 4.17 -16.07 -10.91
C LEU A 91 3.08 -17.13 -10.67
N ALA A 92 2.11 -16.86 -9.81
CA ALA A 92 1.03 -17.79 -9.53
C ALA A 92 0.18 -18.08 -10.79
N LEU A 93 -0.15 -17.04 -11.56
CA LEU A 93 -0.83 -17.20 -12.86
C LEU A 93 0.04 -17.92 -13.88
N ALA A 94 1.33 -17.61 -13.92
CA ALA A 94 2.27 -18.28 -14.80
C ALA A 94 2.36 -19.79 -14.51
N CYS A 95 2.47 -20.17 -13.24
CA CYS A 95 2.44 -21.58 -12.81
C CYS A 95 1.14 -22.27 -13.22
N TYR A 96 0.00 -21.62 -13.00
CA TYR A 96 -1.30 -22.16 -13.34
C TYR A 96 -1.50 -22.36 -14.84
N LEU A 97 -1.13 -21.35 -15.65
CA LEU A 97 -1.30 -21.42 -17.12
C LEU A 97 -0.31 -22.39 -17.77
N PHE A 98 0.92 -22.48 -17.28
CA PHE A 98 1.90 -23.44 -17.76
C PHE A 98 1.52 -24.90 -17.44
N ALA A 99 0.90 -25.12 -16.27
CA ALA A 99 0.38 -26.43 -15.89
C ALA A 99 -0.91 -26.79 -16.65
N ASN A 100 -1.56 -25.83 -17.32
CA ASN A 100 -2.79 -26.02 -18.09
C ASN A 100 -2.71 -25.29 -19.45
N PRO A 101 -1.84 -25.73 -20.36
CA PRO A 101 -1.62 -25.08 -21.67
C PRO A 101 -2.91 -24.88 -22.47
N GLY A 102 -3.06 -23.69 -23.03
CA GLY A 102 -4.19 -23.37 -23.89
C GLY A 102 -5.54 -23.17 -23.19
N ILE A 103 -5.57 -23.19 -21.85
CA ILE A 103 -6.83 -23.08 -21.08
C ILE A 103 -7.61 -21.79 -21.38
N LEU A 104 -6.92 -20.70 -21.69
CA LEU A 104 -7.51 -19.41 -22.08
C LEU A 104 -7.87 -19.31 -23.57
N LEU A 105 -7.53 -20.30 -24.35
CA LEU A 105 -7.60 -20.25 -25.82
C LEU A 105 -8.44 -21.41 -26.39
N ASN A 106 -9.30 -22.02 -25.59
CA ASN A 106 -10.12 -23.13 -26.00
C ASN A 106 -11.17 -22.65 -27.01
N ASN A 107 -10.98 -23.00 -28.27
CA ASN A 107 -11.86 -22.62 -29.39
C ASN A 107 -13.19 -23.42 -29.46
N ASP A 108 -13.47 -24.24 -28.44
CA ASP A 108 -14.73 -24.97 -28.36
C ASP A 108 -15.87 -24.02 -27.91
N SER A 109 -16.54 -23.47 -28.91
CA SER A 109 -17.69 -22.57 -28.71
C SER A 109 -18.84 -23.20 -27.90
N SER A 110 -18.86 -24.55 -27.78
CA SER A 110 -19.84 -25.25 -26.94
C SER A 110 -19.58 -25.08 -25.42
N ARG A 111 -18.36 -24.68 -25.03
CA ARG A 111 -17.97 -24.49 -23.63
C ARG A 111 -18.15 -23.06 -23.11
N GLY A 112 -18.69 -22.16 -23.91
CA GLY A 112 -18.85 -20.75 -23.56
C GLY A 112 -17.55 -19.94 -23.62
N PRO A 113 -17.51 -18.71 -23.07
CA PRO A 113 -16.38 -17.81 -23.19
C PRO A 113 -15.12 -18.38 -22.53
N ASN A 114 -13.94 -18.01 -23.05
CA ASN A 114 -12.62 -18.45 -22.59
C ASN A 114 -12.32 -17.93 -21.16
N LYS A 115 -12.82 -18.64 -20.15
CA LYS A 115 -12.63 -18.30 -18.74
C LYS A 115 -11.21 -18.60 -18.27
N LEU A 116 -10.65 -17.71 -17.44
CA LEU A 116 -9.37 -17.94 -16.78
C LEU A 116 -9.42 -19.20 -15.89
N PHE A 117 -10.52 -19.39 -15.19
CA PHE A 117 -10.81 -20.58 -14.38
C PHE A 117 -12.05 -21.27 -14.95
N PRO A 118 -11.89 -22.19 -15.93
CA PRO A 118 -13.02 -22.85 -16.59
C PRO A 118 -13.72 -23.86 -15.68
N GLY A 119 -15.00 -24.08 -15.96
CA GLY A 119 -15.89 -24.97 -15.21
C GLY A 119 -16.96 -24.23 -14.41
N SER A 120 -17.91 -24.98 -13.87
CA SER A 120 -18.94 -24.49 -12.97
C SER A 120 -18.41 -24.46 -11.54
N ASN A 121 -18.99 -23.58 -10.70
CA ASN A 121 -18.77 -23.57 -9.23
C ASN A 121 -17.29 -23.36 -8.80
N GLN A 122 -16.50 -22.57 -9.53
CA GLN A 122 -15.09 -22.32 -9.20
C GLN A 122 -14.92 -21.62 -7.84
N TYR A 123 -15.90 -20.80 -7.42
CA TYR A 123 -15.93 -20.23 -6.09
C TYR A 123 -16.01 -21.32 -5.01
N GLU A 124 -16.92 -22.26 -5.13
CA GLU A 124 -17.07 -23.36 -4.16
C GLU A 124 -15.84 -24.27 -4.16
N ARG A 125 -15.27 -24.54 -5.35
CA ARG A 125 -14.01 -25.26 -5.50
C ARG A 125 -12.88 -24.56 -4.71
N PHE A 126 -12.70 -23.28 -4.89
CA PHE A 126 -11.72 -22.48 -4.14
C PHE A 126 -11.98 -22.53 -2.63
N MET A 127 -13.21 -22.27 -2.19
CA MET A 127 -13.56 -22.27 -0.76
C MET A 127 -13.35 -23.64 -0.10
N LYS A 128 -13.60 -24.73 -0.82
CA LYS A 128 -13.35 -26.09 -0.34
C LYS A 128 -11.84 -26.33 -0.10
N VAL A 129 -11.00 -25.90 -1.05
CA VAL A 129 -9.53 -25.98 -0.90
C VAL A 129 -9.06 -25.08 0.23
N PHE A 130 -9.53 -23.85 0.27
CA PHE A 130 -9.19 -22.85 1.29
C PHE A 130 -9.50 -23.35 2.71
N HIS A 131 -10.70 -23.85 2.95
CA HIS A 131 -11.07 -24.40 4.26
C HIS A 131 -10.28 -25.65 4.63
N ARG A 132 -9.89 -26.49 3.63
CA ARG A 132 -9.03 -27.66 3.85
C ARG A 132 -7.65 -27.23 4.32
N VAL A 133 -7.04 -26.24 3.66
CA VAL A 133 -5.75 -25.66 4.08
C VAL A 133 -5.80 -25.13 5.50
N MET A 134 -6.85 -24.39 5.84
CA MET A 134 -7.02 -23.83 7.17
C MET A 134 -7.06 -24.92 8.25
N ARG A 135 -7.80 -26.00 7.99
CA ARG A 135 -7.93 -27.12 8.94
C ARG A 135 -6.64 -27.95 9.06
N ASN A 136 -6.00 -28.22 7.92
CA ASN A 136 -4.80 -29.05 7.91
C ASN A 136 -3.56 -28.36 8.49
N ASN A 137 -3.59 -27.03 8.63
CA ASN A 137 -2.49 -26.21 9.11
C ASN A 137 -2.88 -25.36 10.31
N GLU A 138 -3.82 -25.82 11.13
CA GLU A 138 -4.40 -25.05 12.24
C GLU A 138 -3.34 -24.44 13.17
N GLU A 139 -2.31 -25.20 13.56
CA GLU A 139 -1.24 -24.70 14.40
C GLU A 139 -0.47 -23.52 13.77
N ALA A 140 -0.23 -23.56 12.45
CA ALA A 140 0.45 -22.47 11.76
C ALA A 140 -0.40 -21.19 11.76
N PHE A 141 -1.72 -21.34 11.60
CA PHE A 141 -2.66 -20.21 11.67
C PHE A 141 -2.80 -19.66 13.09
N GLN A 142 -2.83 -20.51 14.10
CA GLN A 142 -2.84 -20.09 15.51
C GLN A 142 -1.61 -19.26 15.89
N ARG A 143 -0.41 -19.61 15.38
CA ARG A 143 0.82 -18.82 15.59
C ARG A 143 0.73 -17.40 15.04
N VAL A 144 -0.08 -17.16 14.00
CA VAL A 144 -0.35 -15.83 13.45
C VAL A 144 -1.65 -15.22 13.97
N GLY A 145 -2.23 -15.81 15.03
CA GLY A 145 -3.40 -15.28 15.75
C GLY A 145 -4.74 -15.45 15.03
N VAL A 146 -4.89 -16.48 14.19
CA VAL A 146 -6.10 -16.74 13.40
C VAL A 146 -6.63 -18.14 13.68
N LYS A 147 -7.94 -18.29 13.85
CA LYS A 147 -8.60 -19.59 13.92
C LYS A 147 -9.21 -19.95 12.55
N PRO A 148 -9.34 -21.26 12.22
CA PRO A 148 -9.89 -21.69 10.94
C PRO A 148 -11.25 -21.09 10.56
N GLY A 149 -12.10 -20.81 11.54
CA GLY A 149 -13.43 -20.20 11.32
C GLY A 149 -13.45 -18.68 11.14
N ASP A 150 -12.34 -17.99 11.39
CA ASP A 150 -12.28 -16.52 11.33
C ASP A 150 -12.21 -15.97 9.91
N LEU A 151 -11.82 -16.82 8.94
CA LEU A 151 -11.64 -16.45 7.54
C LEU A 151 -12.75 -17.03 6.66
N GLY A 152 -13.30 -16.17 5.83
CA GLY A 152 -14.33 -16.50 4.83
C GLY A 152 -14.08 -15.76 3.51
N SER A 153 -15.04 -15.87 2.60
CA SER A 153 -14.96 -15.33 1.23
C SER A 153 -14.63 -13.83 1.14
N HIS A 154 -15.01 -13.05 2.15
CA HIS A 154 -14.72 -11.61 2.16
C HIS A 154 -13.41 -11.25 2.86
N SER A 155 -12.70 -12.22 3.45
CA SER A 155 -11.49 -11.96 4.23
C SER A 155 -10.33 -11.48 3.38
N THR A 156 -10.18 -12.02 2.17
CA THR A 156 -9.18 -11.62 1.17
C THR A 156 -9.33 -10.16 0.82
N ARG A 157 -10.51 -9.78 0.36
CA ARG A 157 -10.82 -8.39 -0.02
C ARG A 157 -10.68 -7.40 1.13
N LYS A 158 -11.18 -7.75 2.34
CA LYS A 158 -11.01 -6.91 3.54
C LYS A 158 -9.53 -6.72 3.88
N GLY A 159 -8.74 -7.78 3.74
CA GLY A 159 -7.31 -7.75 4.00
C GLY A 159 -6.56 -6.83 3.05
N ALA A 160 -6.77 -6.97 1.76
CA ALA A 160 -6.16 -6.14 0.72
C ALA A 160 -6.52 -4.65 0.89
N CYS A 161 -7.82 -4.35 1.15
CA CYS A 161 -8.27 -2.99 1.43
C CYS A 161 -7.62 -2.41 2.70
N SER A 162 -7.48 -3.22 3.77
CA SER A 162 -6.86 -2.78 5.01
C SER A 162 -5.36 -2.54 4.83
N LEU A 163 -4.65 -3.40 4.10
CA LEU A 163 -3.25 -3.19 3.73
C LEU A 163 -3.08 -1.87 2.98
N ALA A 164 -3.88 -1.64 1.96
CA ALA A 164 -3.83 -0.42 1.16
C ALA A 164 -4.13 0.85 1.97
N ALA A 165 -5.09 0.79 2.91
CA ALA A 165 -5.53 1.96 3.66
C ALA A 165 -4.65 2.30 4.87
N SER A 166 -3.92 1.34 5.45
CA SER A 166 -3.23 1.50 6.73
C SER A 166 -1.90 0.75 6.83
N GLY A 167 -1.42 0.16 5.73
CA GLY A 167 -0.16 -0.58 5.73
C GLY A 167 1.08 0.31 5.80
N SER A 168 0.96 1.58 5.38
CA SER A 168 2.04 2.56 5.40
C SER A 168 1.49 3.96 5.67
N THR A 169 2.36 4.88 6.13
CA THR A 169 2.06 6.31 6.24
C THR A 169 1.90 6.99 4.89
N VAL A 170 2.38 6.35 3.81
CA VAL A 170 2.25 6.77 2.41
C VAL A 170 1.18 5.91 1.72
N SER A 171 0.02 5.74 2.34
CA SER A 171 -1.09 4.96 1.79
C SER A 171 -1.67 5.60 0.53
N PRO A 172 -2.13 4.79 -0.45
CA PRO A 172 -2.89 5.29 -1.59
C PRO A 172 -4.11 6.12 -1.16
N PRO A 173 -4.54 7.09 -1.97
CA PRO A 173 -5.75 7.86 -1.68
C PRO A 173 -6.96 6.95 -1.47
N ILE A 174 -7.75 7.22 -0.44
CA ILE A 174 -8.97 6.42 -0.14
C ILE A 174 -9.94 6.36 -1.33
N VAL A 175 -9.92 7.37 -2.19
CA VAL A 175 -10.71 7.39 -3.43
C VAL A 175 -10.28 6.27 -4.37
N SER A 176 -8.99 6.08 -4.60
CA SER A 176 -8.46 4.99 -5.43
C SER A 176 -8.85 3.63 -4.85
N ILE A 177 -8.78 3.47 -3.53
CA ILE A 177 -9.21 2.25 -2.83
C ILE A 177 -10.70 1.98 -3.05
N CYS A 178 -11.55 3.00 -2.90
CA CYS A 178 -12.99 2.87 -3.13
C CYS A 178 -13.33 2.53 -4.59
N LEU A 179 -12.66 3.17 -5.54
CA LEU A 179 -12.87 2.92 -6.97
C LEU A 179 -12.43 1.50 -7.35
N ARG A 180 -11.23 1.07 -6.95
CA ARG A 180 -10.74 -0.29 -7.20
C ARG A 180 -11.60 -1.35 -6.52
N ALA A 181 -11.98 -1.13 -5.27
CA ALA A 181 -12.88 -2.02 -4.56
C ALA A 181 -14.35 -1.93 -5.02
N MET A 182 -14.68 -1.10 -6.00
CA MET A 182 -16.04 -0.91 -6.53
C MET A 182 -17.05 -0.58 -5.42
N TRP A 183 -16.62 0.21 -4.41
CA TRP A 183 -17.51 0.70 -3.37
C TRP A 183 -18.21 1.96 -3.84
N SER A 184 -19.49 2.09 -3.46
CA SER A 184 -20.21 3.34 -3.64
C SER A 184 -19.65 4.41 -2.70
N MET A 185 -19.29 5.54 -3.25
CA MET A 185 -18.85 6.72 -2.50
C MET A 185 -20.01 7.63 -2.12
N GLY A 186 -21.20 7.34 -2.65
CA GLY A 186 -22.47 8.02 -2.39
C GLY A 186 -22.59 9.42 -3.01
N GLY A 187 -23.75 9.69 -3.59
CA GLY A 187 -24.22 11.02 -3.98
C GLY A 187 -23.31 11.76 -4.97
N ILE A 188 -22.93 12.99 -4.60
CA ILE A 188 -22.18 13.91 -5.44
C ILE A 188 -20.79 13.36 -5.84
N LYS A 189 -20.14 12.59 -4.95
CA LYS A 189 -18.77 12.08 -5.19
C LYS A 189 -18.69 11.18 -6.43
N GLU A 190 -19.69 10.33 -6.67
CA GLU A 190 -19.71 9.43 -7.82
C GLU A 190 -19.86 10.18 -9.15
N ARG A 191 -20.36 11.40 -9.11
CA ARG A 191 -20.53 12.25 -10.30
C ARG A 191 -19.23 12.94 -10.72
N TYR A 192 -18.33 13.21 -9.77
CA TYR A 192 -17.14 14.02 -10.01
C TYR A 192 -15.82 13.25 -9.87
N LEU A 193 -15.82 12.12 -9.15
CA LEU A 193 -14.63 11.32 -8.95
C LEU A 193 -14.69 10.08 -9.83
N HIS A 194 -13.91 10.10 -10.89
CA HIS A 194 -13.80 9.02 -11.86
C HIS A 194 -12.54 8.20 -11.60
N PHE A 195 -12.49 7.03 -12.23
CA PHE A 195 -11.32 6.19 -12.21
C PHE A 195 -10.18 6.84 -13.00
N GLU A 196 -8.99 6.85 -12.41
CA GLU A 196 -7.76 7.37 -13.02
C GLU A 196 -6.65 6.33 -12.91
N ASN A 197 -5.95 6.08 -14.01
CA ASN A 197 -4.93 5.03 -14.08
C ASN A 197 -3.82 5.24 -13.04
N ALA A 198 -3.28 6.45 -12.87
CA ALA A 198 -2.17 6.71 -11.94
C ALA A 198 -2.50 6.34 -10.49
N GLY A 199 -3.73 6.59 -10.05
CA GLY A 199 -4.19 6.22 -8.71
C GLY A 199 -4.31 4.70 -8.54
N ASP A 200 -4.78 4.00 -9.56
CA ASP A 200 -4.90 2.55 -9.55
C ASP A 200 -3.53 1.87 -9.71
N GLN A 201 -2.64 2.40 -10.53
CA GLN A 201 -1.27 1.91 -10.70
C GLN A 201 -0.51 1.95 -9.37
N TYR A 202 -0.56 3.08 -8.66
CA TYR A 202 0.06 3.17 -7.33
C TYR A 202 -0.57 2.17 -6.35
N LEU A 203 -1.90 2.12 -6.29
CA LEU A 203 -2.62 1.19 -5.43
C LEU A 203 -2.30 -0.27 -5.77
N GLY A 204 -2.20 -0.61 -7.06
CA GLY A 204 -1.86 -1.94 -7.53
C GLY A 204 -0.49 -2.42 -7.03
N ARG A 205 0.52 -1.53 -7.03
CA ARG A 205 1.84 -1.84 -6.47
C ARG A 205 1.78 -2.09 -4.96
N VAL A 206 1.06 -1.23 -4.22
CA VAL A 206 0.91 -1.38 -2.76
C VAL A 206 0.20 -2.69 -2.41
N VAL A 207 -0.88 -3.02 -3.11
CA VAL A 207 -1.64 -4.27 -2.87
C VAL A 207 -0.83 -5.50 -3.25
N ALA A 208 0.01 -5.41 -4.27
CA ALA A 208 0.95 -6.48 -4.62
C ALA A 208 1.97 -6.78 -3.51
N GLY A 209 2.12 -5.88 -2.52
CA GLY A 209 3.05 -6.04 -1.41
C GLY A 209 4.43 -5.42 -1.64
N LEU A 210 4.55 -4.54 -2.65
CA LEU A 210 5.75 -3.74 -2.82
C LEU A 210 5.80 -2.66 -1.73
N ASP A 211 6.92 -2.55 -1.03
CA ASP A 211 7.07 -1.57 0.05
C ASP A 211 7.34 -0.17 -0.51
N CYS A 212 6.38 0.73 -0.34
CA CYS A 212 6.47 2.09 -0.85
C CYS A 212 7.48 2.99 -0.10
N ASN A 213 8.11 2.50 0.95
CA ASN A 213 9.20 3.19 1.64
C ASN A 213 10.59 2.78 1.12
N GLU A 214 10.63 1.79 0.21
CA GLU A 214 11.86 1.22 -0.31
C GLU A 214 12.01 1.48 -1.82
N TYR A 215 13.25 1.56 -2.29
CA TYR A 215 13.52 1.67 -3.74
C TYR A 215 13.03 0.43 -4.52
N LEU A 216 12.94 -0.72 -3.86
CA LEU A 216 12.40 -1.97 -4.41
C LEU A 216 10.94 -1.85 -4.87
N PHE A 217 10.22 -0.81 -4.43
CA PHE A 217 8.91 -0.48 -4.97
C PHE A 217 8.93 -0.23 -6.48
N ALA A 218 10.04 0.32 -6.99
CA ALA A 218 10.24 0.65 -8.39
C ALA A 218 10.90 -0.50 -9.18
N VAL A 219 10.44 -1.73 -8.98
CA VAL A 219 10.91 -2.90 -9.71
C VAL A 219 10.07 -3.16 -10.95
N SER A 220 10.71 -3.57 -12.06
CA SER A 220 10.00 -4.05 -13.25
C SER A 220 9.40 -5.45 -13.02
N PRO A 221 8.36 -5.86 -13.76
CA PRO A 221 8.06 -7.28 -13.88
C PRO A 221 9.25 -8.03 -14.49
N PRO A 222 9.42 -9.33 -14.25
CA PRO A 222 10.38 -10.13 -14.98
C PRO A 222 10.13 -10.08 -16.49
N TYR A 223 11.18 -9.89 -17.27
CA TYR A 223 11.15 -9.80 -18.72
C TYR A 223 12.44 -10.40 -19.31
N PHE A 224 12.46 -10.70 -20.61
CA PHE A 224 13.66 -11.16 -21.29
C PHE A 224 14.51 -9.98 -21.77
N ASP A 225 15.72 -9.84 -21.24
CA ASP A 225 16.68 -8.83 -21.66
C ASP A 225 17.59 -9.40 -22.76
N LEU A 226 17.39 -8.93 -23.97
CA LEU A 226 18.16 -9.38 -25.15
C LEU A 226 19.39 -8.51 -25.43
N SER A 227 19.66 -7.51 -24.57
CA SER A 227 20.75 -6.55 -24.81
C SER A 227 22.16 -7.16 -24.84
N THR A 228 22.33 -8.36 -24.26
CA THR A 228 23.63 -9.06 -24.20
C THR A 228 23.74 -10.22 -25.18
N VAL A 229 22.73 -10.46 -26.01
CA VAL A 229 22.66 -11.61 -26.91
C VAL A 229 23.22 -11.24 -28.29
N ALA A 230 24.05 -12.11 -28.87
CA ALA A 230 24.68 -11.86 -30.16
C ALA A 230 23.68 -11.87 -31.35
N ASN A 231 22.64 -12.71 -31.29
CA ASN A 231 21.57 -12.78 -32.28
C ASN A 231 20.22 -12.57 -31.59
N GLU A 232 19.78 -11.32 -31.51
CA GLU A 232 18.51 -10.94 -30.86
C GLU A 232 17.31 -11.59 -31.54
N GLU A 233 17.24 -11.57 -32.87
CA GLU A 233 16.09 -12.05 -33.65
C GLU A 233 15.86 -13.56 -33.50
N GLU A 234 16.93 -14.36 -33.59
CA GLU A 234 16.83 -15.81 -33.42
C GLU A 234 16.45 -16.19 -31.97
N THR A 235 17.00 -15.48 -31.00
CA THR A 235 16.68 -15.69 -29.58
C THR A 235 15.25 -15.32 -29.28
N GLU A 236 14.76 -14.21 -29.81
CA GLU A 236 13.37 -13.79 -29.68
C GLU A 236 12.42 -14.80 -30.28
N LYS A 237 12.72 -15.29 -31.46
CA LYS A 237 11.95 -16.36 -32.12
C LYS A 237 11.91 -17.64 -31.28
N THR A 238 13.05 -18.01 -30.69
CA THR A 238 13.12 -19.19 -29.80
C THR A 238 12.24 -19.03 -28.58
N ILE A 239 12.23 -17.85 -27.93
CA ILE A 239 11.35 -17.55 -26.80
C ILE A 239 9.89 -17.65 -27.21
N ASP A 240 9.54 -17.08 -28.34
CA ASP A 240 8.17 -17.08 -28.85
C ASP A 240 7.68 -18.49 -29.22
N GLU A 241 8.53 -19.35 -29.76
CA GLU A 241 8.24 -20.76 -30.00
C GLU A 241 7.99 -21.53 -28.70
N LEU A 242 8.77 -21.26 -27.64
CA LEU A 242 8.55 -21.85 -26.31
C LEU A 242 7.23 -21.41 -25.70
N VAL A 243 6.92 -20.10 -25.76
CA VAL A 243 5.63 -19.55 -25.31
C VAL A 243 4.48 -20.21 -26.08
N ALA A 244 4.57 -20.27 -27.41
CA ALA A 244 3.55 -20.89 -28.25
C ALA A 244 3.34 -22.38 -27.90
N ARG A 245 4.40 -23.11 -27.65
CA ARG A 245 4.34 -24.54 -27.31
C ARG A 245 3.74 -24.78 -25.92
N TYR A 246 4.20 -24.07 -24.91
CA TYR A 246 3.95 -24.43 -23.50
C TYR A 246 2.85 -23.63 -22.81
N LEU A 247 2.49 -22.45 -23.33
CA LEU A 247 1.40 -21.64 -22.78
C LEU A 247 0.18 -21.58 -23.71
N VAL A 248 0.44 -21.45 -25.01
CA VAL A 248 -0.63 -21.41 -26.03
C VAL A 248 -1.17 -22.80 -26.34
N GLY A 249 -0.33 -23.85 -26.27
CA GLY A 249 -0.75 -25.24 -26.46
C GLY A 249 -1.23 -25.56 -27.89
N GLY A 250 -0.65 -24.88 -28.90
CA GLY A 250 -1.00 -25.08 -30.30
C GLY A 250 -2.30 -24.41 -30.78
N ASN A 251 -2.95 -23.63 -29.93
CA ASN A 251 -4.14 -22.83 -30.27
C ASN A 251 -3.78 -21.54 -31.03
N VAL A 252 -4.78 -20.89 -31.63
CA VAL A 252 -4.60 -19.53 -32.16
C VAL A 252 -4.62 -18.54 -31.00
N CYS A 253 -3.52 -17.79 -30.84
CA CYS A 253 -3.38 -16.82 -29.77
C CYS A 253 -3.50 -15.38 -30.29
N PRO A 254 -4.43 -14.57 -29.80
CA PRO A 254 -4.47 -13.16 -30.09
C PRO A 254 -3.18 -12.45 -29.65
N PRO A 255 -2.62 -11.51 -30.45
CA PRO A 255 -1.36 -10.83 -30.13
C PRO A 255 -1.33 -10.22 -28.72
N ARG A 256 -2.44 -9.64 -28.25
CA ARG A 256 -2.56 -9.05 -26.90
C ARG A 256 -2.33 -10.06 -25.77
N LEU A 257 -2.79 -11.32 -25.94
CA LEU A 257 -2.58 -12.37 -24.95
C LEU A 257 -1.18 -12.96 -25.05
N PHE A 258 -0.61 -12.99 -26.24
CA PHE A 258 0.74 -13.48 -26.47
C PHE A 258 1.78 -12.65 -25.68
N VAL A 259 1.62 -11.32 -25.66
CA VAL A 259 2.46 -10.42 -24.84
C VAL A 259 2.36 -10.79 -23.36
N ILE A 260 1.15 -11.06 -22.85
CA ILE A 260 0.95 -11.48 -21.46
C ILE A 260 1.67 -12.80 -21.19
N PHE A 261 1.48 -13.79 -22.05
CA PHE A 261 2.15 -15.09 -21.91
C PHE A 261 3.67 -14.98 -21.91
N ARG A 262 4.23 -14.07 -22.70
CA ARG A 262 5.67 -13.82 -22.75
C ARG A 262 6.19 -13.27 -21.41
N TYR A 263 5.49 -12.31 -20.78
CA TYR A 263 5.86 -11.83 -19.45
C TYR A 263 5.66 -12.87 -18.34
N LEU A 264 4.59 -13.65 -18.40
CA LEU A 264 4.37 -14.74 -17.46
C LEU A 264 5.43 -15.83 -17.61
N PHE A 265 5.85 -16.13 -18.83
CA PHE A 265 6.95 -17.07 -19.08
C PHE A 265 8.28 -16.55 -18.57
N ALA A 266 8.57 -15.25 -18.75
CA ALA A 266 9.74 -14.62 -18.14
C ALA A 266 9.72 -14.71 -16.62
N SER A 267 8.54 -14.56 -15.99
CA SER A 267 8.39 -14.73 -14.54
C SER A 267 8.70 -16.15 -14.08
N LEU A 268 8.27 -17.18 -14.82
CA LEU A 268 8.65 -18.58 -14.54
C LEU A 268 10.16 -18.80 -14.65
N CYS A 269 10.77 -18.30 -15.73
CA CYS A 269 12.20 -18.43 -15.97
C CYS A 269 13.03 -17.75 -14.88
N TYR A 270 12.66 -16.52 -14.53
CA TYR A 270 13.32 -15.76 -13.48
C TYR A 270 13.28 -16.47 -12.12
N HIS A 271 12.16 -17.10 -11.79
CA HIS A 271 11.96 -17.80 -10.52
C HIS A 271 12.25 -19.32 -10.61
N SER A 272 12.87 -19.81 -11.67
CA SER A 272 13.07 -21.25 -11.89
C SER A 272 13.81 -21.94 -10.73
N GLU A 273 14.86 -21.31 -10.19
CA GLU A 273 15.61 -21.84 -9.04
C GLU A 273 14.77 -21.85 -7.75
N PHE A 274 14.02 -20.78 -7.49
CA PHE A 274 13.10 -20.73 -6.36
C PHE A 274 12.03 -21.82 -6.46
N LEU A 275 11.39 -21.96 -7.62
CA LEU A 275 10.36 -22.95 -7.86
C LEU A 275 10.90 -24.39 -7.72
N SER A 276 12.10 -24.67 -8.24
CA SER A 276 12.71 -26.00 -8.11
C SER A 276 12.96 -26.43 -6.67
N LYS A 277 13.21 -25.45 -5.77
CA LYS A 277 13.46 -25.71 -4.33
C LYS A 277 12.18 -25.75 -3.50
N LYS A 278 11.13 -25.02 -3.91
CA LYS A 278 9.93 -24.79 -3.10
C LYS A 278 8.74 -25.65 -3.49
N LEU A 279 8.60 -25.99 -4.76
CA LEU A 279 7.47 -26.77 -5.21
C LEU A 279 7.55 -28.22 -4.71
N HIS A 280 6.41 -28.71 -4.21
CA HIS A 280 6.31 -30.13 -3.85
C HIS A 280 6.54 -31.03 -5.09
N PRO A 281 7.21 -32.19 -4.95
CA PRO A 281 7.47 -33.11 -6.08
C PRO A 281 6.22 -33.57 -6.85
N LYS A 282 5.06 -33.61 -6.19
CA LYS A 282 3.77 -33.94 -6.84
C LYS A 282 3.11 -32.75 -7.55
N ASN A 283 3.67 -31.55 -7.46
CA ASN A 283 3.09 -30.40 -8.14
C ASN A 283 3.12 -30.61 -9.65
N LYS A 284 2.03 -30.29 -10.36
CA LYS A 284 1.93 -30.45 -11.81
C LYS A 284 3.03 -29.71 -12.58
N LEU A 285 3.51 -28.59 -12.07
CA LEU A 285 4.59 -27.84 -12.68
C LEU A 285 5.93 -28.60 -12.57
N GLN A 286 6.19 -29.35 -11.49
CA GLN A 286 7.37 -30.19 -11.34
C GLN A 286 7.41 -31.33 -12.38
N ALA A 287 6.26 -31.91 -12.67
CA ALA A 287 6.12 -32.95 -13.70
C ALA A 287 6.05 -32.38 -15.14
N SER A 288 5.98 -31.06 -15.26
CA SER A 288 5.86 -30.40 -16.56
C SER A 288 7.20 -30.30 -17.30
N PRO A 289 7.20 -30.04 -18.61
CA PRO A 289 8.42 -29.81 -19.38
C PRO A 289 9.25 -28.59 -18.94
N PHE A 290 8.75 -27.73 -18.02
CA PHE A 290 9.40 -26.51 -17.62
C PHE A 290 10.85 -26.73 -17.13
N PHE A 291 11.03 -27.67 -16.19
CA PHE A 291 12.36 -27.93 -15.60
C PHE A 291 13.27 -28.78 -16.51
N THR A 292 12.71 -29.55 -17.43
CA THR A 292 13.44 -30.53 -18.26
C THR A 292 13.71 -30.07 -19.68
N SER A 293 12.85 -29.24 -20.25
CA SER A 293 12.85 -28.94 -21.69
C SER A 293 13.11 -27.45 -22.01
N ILE A 294 13.06 -26.56 -21.02
CA ILE A 294 13.39 -25.15 -21.25
C ILE A 294 14.90 -24.98 -21.18
N PRO A 295 15.55 -24.49 -22.24
CA PRO A 295 17.01 -24.29 -22.26
C PRO A 295 17.47 -23.31 -21.17
N LYS A 296 18.55 -23.65 -20.47
CA LYS A 296 19.08 -22.82 -19.38
C LYS A 296 19.53 -21.42 -19.85
N ASN A 297 20.03 -21.32 -21.08
CA ASN A 297 20.38 -20.03 -21.67
C ASN A 297 19.16 -19.13 -21.83
N VAL A 298 17.98 -19.67 -22.19
CA VAL A 298 16.72 -18.90 -22.24
C VAL A 298 16.28 -18.51 -20.83
N GLN A 299 16.35 -19.43 -19.86
CA GLN A 299 16.02 -19.10 -18.47
C GLN A 299 16.90 -17.97 -17.94
N GLY A 300 18.20 -17.96 -18.25
CA GLY A 300 19.15 -16.94 -17.82
C GLY A 300 18.95 -15.56 -18.44
N LEU A 301 18.12 -15.42 -19.47
CA LEU A 301 17.76 -14.12 -20.06
C LEU A 301 16.67 -13.40 -19.30
N ALA A 302 15.91 -14.12 -18.45
CA ALA A 302 14.86 -13.51 -17.66
C ALA A 302 15.46 -12.73 -16.50
N THR A 303 15.15 -11.46 -16.42
CA THR A 303 15.70 -10.51 -15.44
C THR A 303 14.66 -9.52 -14.96
N ILE A 304 15.02 -8.77 -13.93
CA ILE A 304 14.30 -7.58 -13.46
C ILE A 304 15.20 -6.36 -13.55
N LYS A 305 14.63 -5.19 -13.67
CA LYS A 305 15.38 -3.92 -13.68
C LYS A 305 14.72 -2.87 -12.79
N PHE A 306 15.49 -1.86 -12.52
CA PHE A 306 15.08 -0.66 -11.81
C PHE A 306 15.21 0.56 -12.73
N PRO A 307 14.56 1.69 -12.42
CA PRO A 307 14.58 2.86 -13.29
C PRO A 307 15.99 3.38 -13.63
N TRP A 308 16.99 3.22 -12.72
CA TRP A 308 18.36 3.71 -12.92
C TRP A 308 19.23 2.80 -13.80
N ASN A 309 18.85 1.55 -14.00
CA ASN A 309 19.59 0.59 -14.84
C ASN A 309 18.74 0.01 -15.98
N SER A 310 17.72 0.76 -16.42
CA SER A 310 16.86 0.34 -17.52
C SER A 310 17.61 0.28 -18.85
N THR A 311 17.19 -0.65 -19.71
CA THR A 311 17.66 -0.84 -21.08
C THR A 311 16.53 -0.61 -22.07
N LYS A 312 16.80 -0.70 -23.38
CA LYS A 312 15.73 -0.62 -24.41
C LYS A 312 14.63 -1.67 -24.26
N TYR A 313 14.93 -2.78 -23.58
CA TYR A 313 13.98 -3.88 -23.35
C TYR A 313 13.21 -3.77 -22.05
N THR A 314 13.63 -2.88 -21.14
CA THR A 314 12.95 -2.69 -19.85
C THR A 314 11.56 -2.09 -20.07
N PRO A 315 10.49 -2.70 -19.53
CA PRO A 315 9.18 -2.09 -19.58
C PRO A 315 9.19 -0.73 -18.85
N PRO A 316 8.35 0.23 -19.26
CA PRO A 316 8.17 1.49 -18.55
C PRO A 316 7.78 1.25 -17.09
N PHE A 317 8.12 2.20 -16.21
CA PHE A 317 7.76 2.13 -14.80
C PHE A 317 6.56 3.02 -14.52
N THR A 318 5.46 2.44 -14.04
CA THR A 318 4.23 3.15 -13.73
C THR A 318 3.87 3.08 -12.24
N GLY A 319 2.96 3.93 -11.77
CA GLY A 319 2.51 3.93 -10.39
C GLY A 319 3.56 4.32 -9.35
N LEU A 320 4.63 4.98 -9.77
CA LEU A 320 5.70 5.42 -8.87
C LEU A 320 5.38 6.80 -8.28
N PRO A 321 5.19 6.91 -6.97
CA PRO A 321 5.03 8.22 -6.34
C PRO A 321 6.37 8.98 -6.33
N PRO A 322 6.34 10.33 -6.26
CA PRO A 322 7.54 11.16 -6.39
C PRO A 322 8.69 10.79 -5.44
N HIS A 323 8.38 10.41 -4.20
CA HIS A 323 9.40 10.01 -3.22
C HIS A 323 10.11 8.71 -3.61
N VAL A 324 9.41 7.71 -4.17
CA VAL A 324 10.02 6.47 -4.66
C VAL A 324 10.88 6.75 -5.90
N SER A 325 10.41 7.63 -6.78
CA SER A 325 11.22 8.06 -7.93
C SER A 325 12.52 8.75 -7.49
N LEU A 326 12.47 9.51 -6.39
CA LEU A 326 13.66 10.13 -5.81
C LEU A 326 14.58 9.09 -5.17
N LEU A 327 14.05 8.17 -4.34
CA LEU A 327 14.81 7.06 -3.75
C LEU A 327 15.50 6.23 -4.82
N SER A 328 14.81 5.92 -5.92
CA SER A 328 15.34 5.20 -7.06
C SER A 328 16.54 5.91 -7.72
N LYS A 329 16.47 7.26 -7.84
CA LYS A 329 17.57 8.06 -8.36
C LYS A 329 18.77 8.09 -7.40
N ILE A 330 18.51 8.20 -6.10
CA ILE A 330 19.56 8.18 -5.07
C ILE A 330 20.28 6.83 -5.11
N GLU A 331 19.55 5.72 -5.15
CA GLU A 331 20.13 4.39 -5.24
C GLU A 331 20.96 4.21 -6.52
N GLY A 332 20.47 4.71 -7.66
CA GLY A 332 21.21 4.71 -8.90
C GLY A 332 22.53 5.49 -8.81
N LEU A 333 22.54 6.63 -8.14
CA LEU A 333 23.76 7.41 -7.91
C LEU A 333 24.73 6.68 -6.98
N THR A 334 24.23 6.02 -5.94
CA THR A 334 25.04 5.20 -5.04
C THR A 334 25.72 4.07 -5.80
N HIS A 335 24.99 3.33 -6.62
CA HIS A 335 25.58 2.30 -7.48
C HIS A 335 26.63 2.82 -8.47
N GLN A 336 26.39 4.01 -9.05
CA GLN A 336 27.38 4.62 -9.94
C GLN A 336 28.67 4.99 -9.20
N ILE A 337 28.56 5.53 -7.99
CA ILE A 337 29.69 5.87 -7.13
C ILE A 337 30.47 4.61 -6.76
N ASP A 338 29.79 3.54 -6.34
CA ASP A 338 30.42 2.27 -5.99
C ASP A 338 31.15 1.66 -7.19
N LYS A 339 30.53 1.69 -8.37
CA LYS A 339 31.17 1.24 -9.60
C LYS A 339 32.42 2.05 -9.91
N MET A 340 32.32 3.39 -9.90
CA MET A 340 33.47 4.27 -10.13
C MET A 340 34.62 3.99 -9.14
N LYS A 341 34.27 3.71 -7.86
CA LYS A 341 35.25 3.33 -6.84
C LYS A 341 35.96 2.01 -7.20
N CYS A 342 35.17 0.98 -7.58
CA CYS A 342 35.75 -0.30 -8.00
C CYS A 342 36.60 -0.19 -9.25
N ASP A 343 36.17 0.52 -10.28
CA ASP A 343 36.89 0.73 -11.53
C ASP A 343 38.20 1.46 -11.24
N PHE A 344 38.18 2.53 -10.44
CA PHE A 344 39.35 3.27 -10.04
C PHE A 344 40.38 2.42 -9.26
N LEU A 345 39.90 1.61 -8.30
CA LEU A 345 40.76 0.70 -7.52
C LEU A 345 41.41 -0.37 -8.43
N SER A 346 40.68 -0.87 -9.41
CA SER A 346 41.19 -1.82 -10.40
C SER A 346 42.26 -1.20 -11.25
N GLU A 347 42.02 0.00 -11.81
CA GLU A 347 43.01 0.74 -12.63
C GLU A 347 44.28 1.08 -11.81
N MET A 348 44.10 1.46 -10.54
CA MET A 348 45.20 1.75 -9.64
C MET A 348 46.07 0.50 -9.39
N ASN A 349 45.44 -0.66 -9.11
CA ASN A 349 46.14 -1.92 -8.89
C ASN A 349 46.89 -2.35 -10.14
N GLU A 350 46.30 -2.26 -11.33
CA GLU A 350 47.00 -2.53 -12.60
C GLU A 350 48.21 -1.60 -12.83
N ALA A 351 48.08 -0.32 -12.46
CA ALA A 351 49.18 0.63 -12.59
C ALA A 351 50.32 0.34 -11.61
N LEU A 352 50.03 -0.15 -10.42
CA LEU A 352 51.00 -0.57 -9.41
C LEU A 352 51.71 -1.86 -9.84
N ASP A 353 51.01 -2.84 -10.34
CA ASP A 353 51.56 -4.09 -10.85
C ASP A 353 52.52 -3.86 -12.05
N LYS A 354 52.13 -2.98 -12.97
CA LYS A 354 52.99 -2.59 -14.12
C LYS A 354 54.29 -1.90 -13.72
N ARG A 355 54.34 -1.29 -12.52
CA ARG A 355 55.55 -0.61 -12.02
C ARG A 355 56.47 -1.51 -11.21
N GLY A 356 56.14 -2.78 -11.02
CA GLY A 356 56.99 -3.75 -10.31
C GLY A 356 57.23 -3.39 -8.84
N VAL A 357 56.27 -2.76 -8.18
CA VAL A 357 56.37 -2.38 -6.76
C VAL A 357 56.27 -3.64 -5.92
N GLY A 358 57.39 -4.19 -5.46
CA GLY A 358 57.46 -5.42 -4.68
C GLY A 358 56.77 -5.32 -3.34
N SER A 359 56.54 -6.48 -2.71
CA SER A 359 55.77 -6.71 -1.50
C SER A 359 56.11 -5.89 -0.24
N GLU A 360 57.24 -5.18 -0.23
CA GLU A 360 57.63 -4.28 0.88
C GLU A 360 56.82 -2.97 0.93
N SER A 361 56.15 -2.62 -0.16
CA SER A 361 55.30 -1.41 -0.25
C SER A 361 53.82 -1.63 0.18
N PHE A 362 53.48 -2.81 0.69
CA PHE A 362 52.11 -3.17 1.04
C PHE A 362 51.47 -2.22 2.05
N PHE A 363 52.24 -1.67 3.00
CA PHE A 363 51.75 -0.68 3.96
C PHE A 363 51.42 0.67 3.31
N CYS A 364 52.17 1.09 2.33
CA CYS A 364 51.95 2.36 1.61
C CYS A 364 50.71 2.25 0.72
N THR A 365 50.52 1.11 0.04
CA THR A 365 49.33 0.85 -0.80
C THR A 365 48.06 0.81 0.02
N LYS A 366 48.05 0.16 1.18
CA LYS A 366 46.91 0.09 2.07
C LYS A 366 46.49 1.47 2.58
N THR A 367 47.44 2.30 2.99
CA THR A 367 47.19 3.67 3.46
C THR A 367 46.67 4.57 2.35
N ILE A 368 47.15 4.40 1.11
CA ILE A 368 46.65 5.13 -0.06
C ILE A 368 45.22 4.67 -0.38
N GLN A 369 44.96 3.37 -0.31
CA GLN A 369 43.63 2.78 -0.55
C GLN A 369 42.59 3.28 0.48
N GLU A 370 42.95 3.27 1.75
CA GLU A 370 42.09 3.82 2.84
C GLU A 370 41.86 5.34 2.65
N SER A 371 42.89 6.10 2.24
CA SER A 371 42.74 7.54 1.97
C SER A 371 41.85 7.83 0.76
N ILE A 372 41.90 6.99 -0.25
CA ILE A 372 41.03 7.08 -1.43
C ILE A 372 39.60 6.72 -1.07
N GLU A 373 39.39 5.66 -0.33
CA GLU A 373 38.07 5.27 0.17
C GLU A 373 37.43 6.40 0.96
N HIS A 374 38.15 7.00 1.90
CA HIS A 374 37.70 8.15 2.67
C HIS A 374 37.34 9.37 1.79
N LYS A 375 38.13 9.63 0.71
CA LYS A 375 37.81 10.71 -0.23
C LYS A 375 36.57 10.45 -1.06
N PHE A 376 36.33 9.21 -1.50
CA PHE A 376 35.13 8.85 -2.22
C PHE A 376 33.89 8.94 -1.30
N ASP A 377 33.99 8.48 -0.07
CA ASP A 377 32.90 8.61 0.90
C ASP A 377 32.60 10.10 1.20
N SER A 378 33.63 10.92 1.36
CA SER A 378 33.48 12.38 1.52
C SER A 378 32.88 13.04 0.28
N PHE A 379 33.25 12.60 -0.93
CA PHE A 379 32.67 13.08 -2.18
C PHE A 379 31.18 12.71 -2.29
N ALA A 380 30.82 11.47 -1.96
CA ALA A 380 29.44 11.00 -1.94
C ALA A 380 28.59 11.85 -0.99
N VAL A 381 29.05 12.07 0.25
CA VAL A 381 28.36 12.92 1.25
C VAL A 381 28.17 14.34 0.73
N ASN A 382 29.21 14.94 0.12
CA ASN A 382 29.11 16.28 -0.45
C ASN A 382 28.18 16.36 -1.67
N LEU A 383 28.15 15.32 -2.51
CA LEU A 383 27.24 15.24 -3.65
C LEU A 383 25.78 15.18 -3.18
N PHE A 384 25.49 14.33 -2.19
CA PHE A 384 24.14 14.23 -1.59
C PHE A 384 23.73 15.55 -0.90
N ALA A 385 24.64 16.21 -0.20
CA ALA A 385 24.38 17.53 0.39
C ALA A 385 24.06 18.58 -0.69
N LYS A 386 24.77 18.60 -1.82
CA LYS A 386 24.51 19.52 -2.95
C LYS A 386 23.18 19.21 -3.65
N LEU A 387 22.82 17.94 -3.79
CA LEU A 387 21.55 17.54 -4.37
C LEU A 387 20.37 17.95 -3.47
N SER A 388 20.55 17.93 -2.15
CA SER A 388 19.57 18.42 -1.18
C SER A 388 19.40 19.95 -1.22
N LEU A 389 20.47 20.70 -1.55
CA LEU A 389 20.44 22.17 -1.61
C LEU A 389 19.93 22.74 -2.93
N ASN A 390 19.97 21.97 -4.05
CA ASN A 390 19.50 22.43 -5.36
C ASN A 390 18.02 22.22 -5.62
N SER A 391 17.26 21.72 -4.66
CA SER A 391 15.80 21.68 -4.71
C SER A 391 15.17 23.00 -4.25
N HIS A 392 15.56 24.11 -4.85
CA HIS A 392 14.88 25.38 -4.71
C HIS A 392 13.56 25.40 -5.50
N HIS A 393 12.55 24.77 -4.95
CA HIS A 393 11.16 25.22 -5.04
C HIS A 393 10.62 25.28 -3.62
N PRO A 394 10.05 26.43 -3.20
CA PRO A 394 9.70 26.67 -1.81
C PRO A 394 8.35 26.05 -1.46
N HIS A 395 8.30 24.75 -1.25
CA HIS A 395 7.21 24.10 -0.51
C HIS A 395 7.73 22.88 0.24
N THR A 396 8.07 23.15 1.52
CA THR A 396 7.93 22.21 2.65
C THR A 396 8.32 20.74 2.44
N PHE A 397 9.61 20.47 2.22
CA PHE A 397 10.22 19.18 2.52
C PHE A 397 11.60 19.43 3.14
N VAL A 398 11.65 19.89 4.37
CA VAL A 398 12.88 19.94 5.16
C VAL A 398 12.56 19.44 6.57
N ASN A 399 13.39 18.51 7.01
CA ASN A 399 13.57 18.00 8.36
C ASN A 399 12.95 16.65 8.70
N THR A 400 13.29 15.59 7.93
CA THR A 400 13.33 14.25 8.52
C THR A 400 14.59 13.45 8.18
N SER A 401 15.35 13.84 7.15
CA SER A 401 16.51 13.05 6.72
C SER A 401 17.85 13.50 7.31
N THR A 402 17.98 14.74 7.79
CA THR A 402 19.22 15.25 8.40
C THR A 402 19.44 14.84 9.85
N ASN A 403 18.41 14.31 10.53
CA ASN A 403 18.53 13.87 11.94
C ASN A 403 18.96 12.39 12.09
N LEU A 404 19.13 11.66 11.01
CA LEU A 404 19.58 10.25 11.05
C LEU A 404 21.10 10.07 10.88
N LEU A 405 21.82 11.10 10.42
CA LEU A 405 23.28 11.01 10.18
C LEU A 405 24.15 11.72 11.24
N LEU A 406 23.55 12.32 12.29
CA LEU A 406 24.30 13.03 13.34
C LEU A 406 23.98 12.57 14.78
N ARG A 407 23.74 11.28 14.97
CA ARG A 407 23.68 10.69 16.33
C ARG A 407 24.73 9.60 16.52
N SER A 408 25.97 10.00 16.59
CA SER A 408 26.97 9.38 17.45
C SER A 408 27.74 10.55 18.08
N ASP A 409 27.29 10.98 19.22
CA ASP A 409 28.03 11.29 20.41
C ASP A 409 27.18 12.09 21.42
N HIS A 410 27.36 11.68 22.66
CA HIS A 410 26.66 12.15 23.83
C HIS A 410 26.80 13.66 24.11
N SER A 411 25.67 14.35 24.30
CA SER A 411 25.48 15.19 25.49
C SER A 411 24.06 15.75 25.54
N MET A 412 23.39 15.55 26.66
CA MET A 412 22.13 16.18 27.00
C MET A 412 22.33 17.68 27.17
N VAL A 413 21.61 18.49 26.41
CA VAL A 413 21.37 19.90 26.73
C VAL A 413 19.87 20.12 26.73
N ALA A 414 19.39 20.56 27.87
CA ALA A 414 18.01 20.95 28.09
C ALA A 414 17.65 22.11 27.16
N VAL A 415 16.58 21.96 26.38
CA VAL A 415 16.00 23.06 25.62
C VAL A 415 14.99 23.76 26.50
N GLN A 416 15.35 24.99 26.92
CA GLN A 416 14.45 25.95 27.55
C GLN A 416 13.36 26.39 26.55
N ASP A 417 12.15 26.51 27.10
CA ASP A 417 11.00 27.14 26.46
C ASP A 417 11.34 28.55 25.99
N THR A 418 11.45 28.74 24.69
CA THR A 418 11.39 30.08 24.10
C THR A 418 10.06 30.24 23.40
N ALA A 419 9.23 31.09 23.95
CA ALA A 419 8.04 31.64 23.32
C ALA A 419 8.43 32.27 21.97
N LEU A 420 8.11 31.58 20.86
CA LEU A 420 8.29 32.14 19.53
C LEU A 420 7.20 33.19 19.27
N CYS A 421 7.63 34.43 19.34
CA CYS A 421 6.93 35.58 18.75
C CYS A 421 6.83 35.33 17.23
N PHE A 422 5.62 35.30 16.72
CA PHE A 422 5.39 35.18 15.27
C PHE A 422 5.78 36.50 14.61
N GLN A 423 6.82 36.50 13.80
CA GLN A 423 7.04 37.49 12.78
C GLN A 423 6.08 37.21 11.61
N GLU A 424 5.41 38.27 11.17
CA GLU A 424 4.56 38.32 10.01
C GLU A 424 5.39 38.06 8.76
N ASP A 425 5.13 36.94 8.08
CA ASP A 425 5.47 36.80 6.66
C ASP A 425 4.38 36.02 5.92
N GLU A 426 3.77 36.82 5.05
CA GLU A 426 3.09 36.55 3.77
C GLU A 426 2.05 35.43 3.67
N LYS A 427 0.81 35.91 3.44
CA LYS A 427 -0.30 35.23 2.78
C LYS A 427 -0.68 33.85 3.31
N THR A 428 -1.01 33.78 4.57
CA THR A 428 -1.91 32.73 5.05
C THR A 428 -3.33 33.03 4.55
N GLN A 429 -3.97 32.05 3.99
CA GLN A 429 -5.32 32.01 3.41
C GLN A 429 -6.45 32.37 4.41
N TYR A 430 -6.10 32.81 5.62
CA TYR A 430 -6.98 33.09 6.73
C TYR A 430 -6.85 34.55 7.14
N SER A 431 -7.88 35.35 6.93
CA SER A 431 -7.94 36.67 7.53
C SER A 431 -8.23 36.57 9.02
N LEU A 432 -7.46 37.25 9.83
CA LEU A 432 -7.52 37.27 11.30
C LEU A 432 -8.84 37.88 11.78
N PHE A 433 -9.47 37.33 12.85
CA PHE A 433 -10.57 37.95 13.57
C PHE A 433 -10.28 37.98 15.07
N VAL A 434 -10.83 39.00 15.77
CA VAL A 434 -10.65 39.16 17.23
C VAL A 434 -11.57 38.18 17.94
N GLY A 435 -11.00 37.12 18.53
CA GLY A 435 -11.69 36.30 19.52
C GLY A 435 -11.77 37.04 20.87
N LYS A 436 -12.53 36.49 21.83
CA LYS A 436 -12.72 37.08 23.16
C LYS A 436 -11.43 37.35 23.96
N GLU A 437 -10.26 36.96 23.40
CA GLU A 437 -8.93 37.09 24.02
C GLU A 437 -7.95 37.95 23.21
N GLY A 438 -8.41 38.75 22.27
CA GLY A 438 -7.59 39.72 21.55
C GLY A 438 -6.78 39.18 20.38
N ILE A 439 -6.84 37.89 20.04
CA ILE A 439 -6.17 37.31 18.88
C ILE A 439 -7.12 37.28 17.68
N MET A 440 -6.75 37.95 16.60
CA MET A 440 -7.53 38.01 15.37
C MET A 440 -7.27 36.77 14.49
N ARG A 441 -8.30 35.94 14.27
CA ARG A 441 -8.25 34.82 13.30
C ARG A 441 -9.58 34.73 12.58
N ARG A 442 -9.57 34.61 11.28
CA ARG A 442 -10.76 34.41 10.45
C ARG A 442 -10.79 33.01 9.90
N LEU A 443 -11.94 32.35 9.99
CA LEU A 443 -12.14 31.06 9.32
C LEU A 443 -12.27 31.27 7.83
N PRO A 444 -11.75 30.33 7.00
CA PRO A 444 -12.01 30.33 5.55
C PRO A 444 -13.50 30.32 5.27
N ASP A 445 -13.90 30.86 4.13
CA ASP A 445 -15.30 30.87 3.72
C ASP A 445 -15.84 29.45 3.46
N ASP A 446 -14.95 28.51 3.10
CA ASP A 446 -15.20 27.08 2.87
C ASP A 446 -14.88 26.19 4.08
N TYR A 447 -14.65 26.77 5.27
CA TYR A 447 -14.24 26.05 6.47
C TYR A 447 -15.21 24.90 6.82
N VAL A 448 -14.63 23.70 6.98
CA VAL A 448 -15.33 22.47 7.36
C VAL A 448 -14.76 21.94 8.67
N PHE A 449 -15.63 21.72 9.66
CA PHE A 449 -15.20 21.10 10.92
C PHE A 449 -14.68 19.68 10.65
N PRO A 450 -13.48 19.32 11.14
CA PRO A 450 -12.88 18.01 10.92
C PRO A 450 -13.74 16.91 11.53
N CYS A 451 -13.66 15.72 10.94
CA CYS A 451 -14.19 14.51 11.57
C CYS A 451 -13.22 14.07 12.66
N MET A 452 -13.73 13.86 13.88
CA MET A 452 -12.89 13.53 15.04
C MET A 452 -13.61 12.57 15.99
N THR A 453 -12.85 11.82 16.77
CA THR A 453 -13.36 11.01 17.87
C THR A 453 -13.86 11.91 18.99
N PHE A 454 -14.58 11.33 19.97
CA PHE A 454 -15.09 12.10 21.09
C PHE A 454 -13.98 12.69 21.96
N ALA A 455 -12.92 11.94 22.21
CA ALA A 455 -11.76 12.44 22.97
C ALA A 455 -11.08 13.62 22.28
N LEU A 456 -10.81 13.48 20.96
CA LEU A 456 -10.26 14.57 20.16
C LEU A 456 -11.21 15.77 20.06
N PHE A 457 -12.52 15.55 20.09
CA PHE A 457 -13.51 16.63 20.11
C PHE A 457 -13.34 17.54 21.32
N ILE A 458 -13.17 16.98 22.52
CA ILE A 458 -12.97 17.74 23.74
C ILE A 458 -11.65 18.54 23.68
N SER A 459 -10.57 17.91 23.24
CA SER A 459 -9.29 18.57 23.05
C SER A 459 -9.38 19.72 22.03
N TYR A 460 -9.97 19.48 20.86
CA TYR A 460 -10.11 20.52 19.83
C TYR A 460 -11.12 21.61 20.22
N TRP A 461 -12.09 21.28 21.07
CA TRP A 461 -13.01 22.25 21.61
C TRP A 461 -12.29 23.33 22.42
N PHE A 462 -11.36 22.95 23.30
CA PHE A 462 -10.68 23.88 24.21
C PHE A 462 -9.32 24.38 23.68
N CYS A 463 -8.50 23.49 23.12
CA CYS A 463 -7.12 23.77 22.75
C CYS A 463 -6.93 24.05 21.26
N GLY A 464 -7.82 23.54 20.38
CA GLY A 464 -7.57 23.50 18.95
C GLY A 464 -6.44 22.52 18.59
N ASP A 465 -5.82 22.70 17.41
CA ASP A 465 -4.65 21.93 16.99
C ASP A 465 -3.71 22.85 16.18
N LYS A 466 -2.64 23.28 16.79
CA LYS A 466 -1.67 24.20 16.17
C LYS A 466 -1.00 23.57 14.94
N SER A 467 -0.75 22.26 14.95
CA SER A 467 -0.10 21.56 13.85
C SER A 467 -0.98 21.50 12.59
N LYS A 468 -2.29 21.53 12.78
CA LYS A 468 -3.30 21.51 11.71
C LYS A 468 -3.95 22.88 11.49
N ASN A 469 -3.42 23.92 12.09
CA ASN A 469 -3.95 25.28 12.01
C ASN A 469 -5.44 25.38 12.44
N LEU A 470 -5.87 24.54 13.38
CA LEU A 470 -7.23 24.50 13.89
C LEU A 470 -7.38 25.40 15.12
N VAL A 471 -8.26 26.38 15.00
CA VAL A 471 -8.65 27.26 16.11
C VAL A 471 -9.47 26.48 17.14
N PRO A 472 -9.33 26.76 18.46
CA PRO A 472 -10.22 26.17 19.46
C PRO A 472 -11.69 26.40 19.11
N ILE A 473 -12.48 25.32 19.06
CA ILE A 473 -13.88 25.41 18.60
C ILE A 473 -14.73 26.29 19.52
N CYS A 474 -14.38 26.36 20.80
CA CYS A 474 -15.10 27.14 21.80
C CYS A 474 -15.10 28.66 21.55
N VAL A 475 -14.13 29.16 20.77
CA VAL A 475 -14.04 30.59 20.40
C VAL A 475 -14.75 30.94 19.11
N ILE A 476 -15.23 29.94 18.37
CA ILE A 476 -15.92 30.11 17.07
C ILE A 476 -17.39 30.46 17.30
N ASP A 477 -17.81 31.61 16.78
CA ASP A 477 -19.22 31.98 16.74
C ASP A 477 -19.90 31.53 15.44
N ARG A 478 -21.23 31.43 15.50
CA ARG A 478 -22.03 31.02 14.32
C ARG A 478 -21.89 31.99 13.14
N LYS A 479 -21.61 33.26 13.41
CA LYS A 479 -21.38 34.31 12.40
C LYS A 479 -20.05 34.12 11.65
N ASP A 480 -19.06 33.47 12.29
CA ASP A 480 -17.73 33.25 11.74
C ASP A 480 -17.73 32.10 10.72
N VAL A 481 -18.75 31.23 10.75
CA VAL A 481 -18.92 30.11 9.81
C VAL A 481 -19.81 30.54 8.66
N LYS A 482 -19.30 30.49 7.43
CA LYS A 482 -20.07 30.91 6.23
C LYS A 482 -21.03 29.82 5.76
N LEU A 483 -20.55 28.57 5.67
CA LEU A 483 -21.33 27.46 5.13
C LEU A 483 -22.52 27.09 6.05
N LYS A 484 -23.75 27.12 5.50
CA LYS A 484 -24.99 26.80 6.23
C LYS A 484 -24.95 25.41 6.90
N GLY A 485 -24.39 24.43 6.21
CA GLY A 485 -24.19 23.07 6.76
C GLY A 485 -23.30 23.06 7.98
N GLN A 486 -22.21 23.80 7.97
CA GLN A 486 -21.24 23.87 9.08
C GLN A 486 -21.77 24.70 10.27
N LYS A 487 -22.66 25.66 10.05
CA LYS A 487 -23.41 26.33 11.13
C LYS A 487 -24.23 25.35 11.96
N ASN A 488 -24.85 24.35 11.30
CA ASN A 488 -25.61 23.30 11.98
C ASN A 488 -24.67 22.32 12.71
N VAL A 489 -23.50 22.03 12.14
CA VAL A 489 -22.46 21.21 12.78
C VAL A 489 -21.98 21.88 14.07
N LEU A 490 -21.64 23.17 14.03
CA LEU A 490 -21.23 23.96 15.20
C LEU A 490 -22.33 23.96 16.29
N SER A 491 -23.60 24.12 15.90
CA SER A 491 -24.73 24.06 16.84
C SER A 491 -24.82 22.71 17.56
N LYS A 492 -24.60 21.60 16.85
CA LYS A 492 -24.59 20.26 17.44
C LYS A 492 -23.38 20.07 18.36
N MET A 493 -22.21 20.56 17.97
CA MET A 493 -21.01 20.53 18.81
C MET A 493 -21.20 21.31 20.13
N LYS A 494 -21.80 22.50 20.07
CA LYS A 494 -22.14 23.28 21.27
C LYS A 494 -23.09 22.53 22.20
N LYS A 495 -24.11 21.84 21.64
CA LYS A 495 -25.03 21.01 22.42
C LYS A 495 -24.31 19.84 23.10
N LEU A 496 -23.45 19.14 22.38
CA LEU A 496 -22.68 18.03 22.95
C LEU A 496 -21.76 18.51 24.07
N MET A 497 -21.09 19.65 23.88
CA MET A 497 -20.19 20.20 24.91
C MET A 497 -20.95 20.61 26.18
N ASN A 498 -22.16 21.14 26.06
CA ASN A 498 -23.01 21.42 27.22
C ASN A 498 -23.36 20.12 27.99
N LEU A 499 -23.59 19.00 27.28
CA LEU A 499 -23.82 17.71 27.93
C LEU A 499 -22.56 17.20 28.63
N VAL A 500 -21.37 17.38 28.03
CA VAL A 500 -20.08 17.06 28.66
C VAL A 500 -19.89 17.89 29.93
N GLU A 501 -20.20 19.18 29.90
CA GLU A 501 -20.12 20.04 31.06
C GLU A 501 -21.08 19.61 32.20
N VAL A 502 -22.32 19.22 31.85
CA VAL A 502 -23.30 18.69 32.82
C VAL A 502 -22.77 17.40 33.44
N ALA A 503 -22.28 16.47 32.63
CA ALA A 503 -21.71 15.21 33.10
C ALA A 503 -20.49 15.45 34.02
N ALA A 504 -19.56 16.34 33.62
CA ALA A 504 -18.39 16.69 34.41
C ALA A 504 -18.72 17.36 35.74
N LYS A 505 -19.76 18.20 35.79
CA LYS A 505 -20.27 18.79 37.04
C LYS A 505 -20.86 17.73 37.96
N ARG A 506 -21.59 16.75 37.42
CA ARG A 506 -22.12 15.61 38.20
C ARG A 506 -21.01 14.73 38.77
N GLU A 507 -19.90 14.56 38.04
CA GLU A 507 -18.71 13.84 38.49
C GLU A 507 -17.84 14.64 39.47
N GLY A 508 -18.10 15.96 39.66
CA GLY A 508 -17.25 16.82 40.49
C GLY A 508 -15.90 17.15 39.86
N VAL A 509 -15.67 16.87 38.60
CA VAL A 509 -14.37 17.07 37.90
C VAL A 509 -14.32 18.37 37.08
N TRP A 510 -15.41 19.10 36.96
CA TRP A 510 -15.46 20.34 36.19
C TRP A 510 -14.66 21.47 36.83
N LYS A 511 -13.53 21.85 36.23
CA LYS A 511 -12.64 22.93 36.68
C LYS A 511 -12.85 24.26 35.97
N GLY A 512 -13.86 24.35 35.12
CA GLY A 512 -14.18 25.54 34.30
C GLY A 512 -13.44 25.59 32.96
N SER A 513 -14.06 26.21 31.96
CA SER A 513 -13.56 26.25 30.59
C SER A 513 -12.16 26.82 30.45
N LYS A 514 -11.74 27.73 31.28
CA LYS A 514 -10.39 28.34 31.24
C LYS A 514 -9.28 27.34 31.55
N HIS A 515 -9.54 26.40 32.46
CA HIS A 515 -8.58 25.40 32.89
C HIS A 515 -8.19 24.45 31.71
N TYR A 516 -9.13 24.08 30.87
CA TYR A 516 -8.93 23.14 29.78
C TYR A 516 -8.32 23.77 28.48
N ARG A 517 -8.17 25.09 28.42
CA ARG A 517 -7.71 25.79 27.21
C ARG A 517 -6.20 25.70 26.98
N SER A 518 -5.42 25.42 27.99
CA SER A 518 -3.95 25.43 27.93
C SER A 518 -3.33 24.03 28.00
N ASP A 519 -4.12 23.02 28.34
CA ASP A 519 -3.60 21.69 28.63
C ASP A 519 -4.45 20.58 27.97
N VAL A 520 -3.86 19.92 26.97
CA VAL A 520 -4.45 18.78 26.27
C VAL A 520 -4.62 17.57 27.18
N GLN A 521 -3.74 17.39 28.17
CA GLN A 521 -3.83 16.29 29.12
C GLN A 521 -5.06 16.42 30.01
N SER A 522 -5.34 17.61 30.51
CA SER A 522 -6.57 17.91 31.27
C SER A 522 -7.83 17.66 30.41
N CYS A 523 -7.79 17.90 29.10
CA CYS A 523 -8.89 17.58 28.19
C CYS A 523 -9.11 16.06 28.06
N ASN A 524 -8.03 15.29 28.01
CA ASN A 524 -8.09 13.82 27.97
C ASN A 524 -8.65 13.24 29.29
N GLU A 525 -8.19 13.75 30.42
CA GLU A 525 -8.71 13.38 31.75
C GLU A 525 -10.21 13.67 31.86
N LEU A 526 -10.66 14.85 31.40
CA LEU A 526 -12.06 15.19 31.33
C LEU A 526 -12.85 14.20 30.47
N SER A 527 -12.33 13.86 29.28
CA SER A 527 -12.93 12.90 28.39
C SER A 527 -13.15 11.54 29.04
N MET A 528 -12.15 11.04 29.75
CA MET A 528 -12.20 9.77 30.46
C MET A 528 -13.21 9.81 31.62
N SER A 529 -13.22 10.90 32.39
CA SER A 529 -14.09 11.06 33.56
C SER A 529 -15.57 11.08 33.20
N VAL A 530 -15.94 11.60 32.02
CA VAL A 530 -17.34 11.63 31.56
C VAL A 530 -17.75 10.43 30.74
N GLN A 531 -16.84 9.50 30.49
CA GLN A 531 -17.06 8.35 29.59
C GLN A 531 -18.34 7.57 29.91
N ARG A 532 -18.61 7.28 31.18
CA ARG A 532 -19.78 6.51 31.61
C ARG A 532 -21.13 7.15 31.22
N TYR A 533 -21.18 8.46 31.06
CA TYR A 533 -22.41 9.18 30.70
C TYR A 533 -22.79 8.98 29.22
N PHE A 534 -21.84 8.58 28.40
CA PHE A 534 -21.99 8.41 26.96
C PHE A 534 -21.75 6.97 26.46
N SER A 535 -21.60 6.00 27.39
CA SER A 535 -21.41 4.58 27.08
C SER A 535 -22.74 3.85 26.93
N TYR A 536 -23.47 4.16 25.87
CA TYR A 536 -24.76 3.54 25.60
C TYR A 536 -24.63 2.06 25.20
N PRO A 537 -25.53 1.17 25.65
CA PRO A 537 -25.57 -0.22 25.24
C PRO A 537 -25.79 -0.31 23.72
N THR A 538 -24.97 -1.12 23.04
CA THR A 538 -25.11 -1.39 21.61
C THR A 538 -25.73 -2.77 21.40
N LYS A 539 -26.54 -2.95 20.35
CA LYS A 539 -27.23 -4.22 20.02
C LYS A 539 -26.33 -5.42 19.78
N ASN A 540 -25.01 -5.21 19.67
CA ASN A 540 -24.02 -6.26 19.58
C ASN A 540 -23.03 -6.09 20.74
N ASP A 541 -22.80 -7.15 21.52
CA ASP A 541 -21.91 -7.24 22.70
C ASP A 541 -20.41 -6.93 22.48
N HIS A 542 -20.06 -6.32 21.36
CA HIS A 542 -18.73 -5.79 21.14
C HIS A 542 -18.68 -4.35 21.66
N VAL A 543 -18.16 -4.19 22.87
CA VAL A 543 -17.80 -2.89 23.46
C VAL A 543 -16.84 -2.20 22.50
N ARG A 544 -17.37 -1.35 21.62
CA ARG A 544 -16.53 -0.44 20.84
C ARG A 544 -15.89 0.52 21.81
N ARG A 545 -14.56 0.59 21.80
CA ARG A 545 -13.83 1.50 22.67
C ARG A 545 -14.32 2.92 22.47
N PHE A 546 -14.57 3.60 23.57
CA PHE A 546 -15.06 4.98 23.64
C PHE A 546 -14.24 5.96 22.77
N ASP A 547 -12.93 5.75 22.67
CA ASP A 547 -11.99 6.52 21.88
C ASP A 547 -12.14 6.37 20.35
N GLN A 548 -12.88 5.37 19.88
CA GLN A 548 -13.04 5.07 18.44
C GLN A 548 -14.29 5.66 17.81
N LEU A 549 -15.27 6.09 18.60
CA LEU A 549 -16.53 6.62 18.09
C LEU A 549 -16.42 8.13 17.80
N SER A 550 -17.05 8.57 16.72
CA SER A 550 -17.11 9.99 16.39
C SER A 550 -18.03 10.76 17.36
N TRP A 551 -17.73 12.02 17.60
CA TRP A 551 -18.60 12.89 18.40
C TRP A 551 -20.05 12.96 17.89
N LYS A 552 -20.26 12.81 16.57
CA LYS A 552 -21.59 12.79 15.96
C LYS A 552 -22.39 11.57 16.38
N THR A 553 -21.73 10.45 16.58
CA THR A 553 -22.35 9.20 17.05
C THR A 553 -22.93 9.39 18.45
N TYR A 554 -22.19 10.03 19.37
CA TYR A 554 -22.64 10.25 20.73
C TYR A 554 -23.86 11.17 20.84
N ILE A 555 -23.89 12.26 20.08
CA ILE A 555 -25.06 13.15 20.09
C ILE A 555 -26.31 12.50 19.50
N ASN A 556 -26.12 11.60 18.52
CA ASN A 556 -27.24 10.83 17.98
C ASN A 556 -27.73 9.77 18.99
N MET A 557 -26.82 9.04 19.64
CA MET A 557 -27.16 8.08 20.69
C MET A 557 -27.92 8.74 21.84
N PHE A 558 -27.44 9.90 22.34
CA PHE A 558 -28.14 10.66 23.37
C PHE A 558 -29.58 11.03 22.95
N ARG A 559 -29.75 11.48 21.71
CA ARG A 559 -31.07 11.80 21.17
C ARG A 559 -31.94 10.56 21.01
N ASP A 560 -31.37 9.47 20.47
CA ASP A 560 -32.09 8.24 20.17
C ASP A 560 -32.55 7.50 21.46
N HIS A 561 -31.89 7.77 22.58
CA HIS A 561 -32.26 7.34 23.93
C HIS A 561 -33.05 8.41 24.73
N GLY A 562 -33.80 9.26 24.03
CA GLY A 562 -34.73 10.21 24.65
C GLY A 562 -34.07 11.34 25.42
N GLY A 563 -32.77 11.59 25.25
CA GLY A 563 -32.04 12.66 25.95
C GLY A 563 -31.60 12.30 27.38
N VAL A 564 -31.48 11.02 27.67
CA VAL A 564 -31.07 10.48 28.98
C VAL A 564 -29.59 10.01 28.88
N PHE A 565 -28.81 10.24 29.90
CA PHE A 565 -27.43 9.73 29.95
C PHE A 565 -27.41 8.20 30.12
N ALA A 566 -26.36 7.57 29.59
CA ALA A 566 -26.25 6.11 29.61
C ALA A 566 -26.27 5.53 31.04
N CYS A 567 -25.60 6.17 31.99
CA CYS A 567 -25.57 5.75 33.39
C CYS A 567 -26.94 5.89 34.10
N ASP A 568 -27.81 6.81 33.63
CA ASP A 568 -29.15 7.00 34.20
C ASP A 568 -30.16 5.93 33.69
N MET A 569 -29.79 5.20 32.64
CA MET A 569 -30.61 4.12 32.06
C MET A 569 -30.46 2.78 32.82
N GLU A 570 -29.27 2.54 33.38
CA GLU A 570 -29.00 1.31 34.15
C GLU A 570 -29.79 1.23 35.46
N GLY A 571 -30.24 2.36 36.00
CA GLY A 571 -31.06 2.44 37.21
C GLY A 571 -32.56 2.19 37.01
N GLN A 572 -33.07 2.17 35.77
CA GLN A 572 -34.49 2.01 35.47
C GLN A 572 -34.90 0.55 35.13
N GLY A 573 -33.94 -0.38 35.08
CA GLY A 573 -34.18 -1.80 34.76
C GLY A 573 -34.38 -2.74 35.95
N GLN A 574 -34.42 -2.22 37.19
CA GLN A 574 -34.65 -3.00 38.42
C GLN A 574 -35.83 -2.45 39.25
N GLY A 575 -36.94 -2.15 38.60
CA GLY A 575 -38.20 -1.78 39.23
C GLY A 575 -39.35 -2.55 38.64
#